data_05b1a22bb3776607a078d8c4eb80410b
#
_entry.id   05b1a22bb3776607a078d8c4eb80410b
#
_cell.length_a   1.000
_cell.length_b   1.000
_cell.length_c   1.000
_cell.angle_alpha   90.00
_cell.angle_beta   90.00
_cell.angle_gamma   90.00
#
_symmetry.space_group_name_H-M   'P 1'
#
loop_
_entity.id
_entity.type
_entity.pdbx_description
1 polymer ?
#
loop_
_entity_poly.entity_id
_entity_poly.type
_entity_poly.pdbx_seq_one_letter_code
_entity_poly.pdbx_strand_id
1 'polypeptide(L)'
;ACDAGRDTYIDPASGYQVLTSKALLRKGSCCGNSCRHCPYGHINVGDPNLIKQSIAGPVLMNWPGKDRSIDVLFWSGGKDSFLALDHLLQENKKVVLLTSFGALTSRVSIQDIHIKNIAKQAEFLNLPLCLVPLFPNTDYKSSIQEALDLISTQTGAYIERLVFGDLHLQSIRQWRVDTWPQYSIFTPLFDVPYEKLLSNLWKLQKNMDLEITLSTELTLPDEVLPTGASYTEDLVQKLQENNLDAMFENGEAHTLVFPRTWKKYQ
;
A
#
# COMPACT_ATOMS: atom_id res chain seq x y z
N ALA A 1 12.55 4.84 -25.74
CA ALA A 1 11.62 5.27 -24.69
C ALA A 1 12.16 6.50 -23.94
N CYS A 2 13.43 6.47 -23.51
CA CYS A 2 14.05 7.64 -22.85
C CYS A 2 14.09 8.87 -23.76
N ASP A 3 14.47 8.69 -25.02
CA ASP A 3 14.52 9.77 -26.04
C ASP A 3 13.13 10.33 -26.38
N ALA A 4 12.07 9.55 -26.22
CA ALA A 4 10.69 9.98 -26.41
C ALA A 4 10.09 10.66 -25.17
N GLY A 5 10.87 10.90 -24.11
CA GLY A 5 10.43 11.59 -22.89
C GLY A 5 9.42 10.81 -22.03
N ARG A 6 9.16 9.54 -22.34
CA ARG A 6 8.22 8.69 -21.59
C ARG A 6 8.83 8.23 -20.26
N ASP A 7 8.00 8.06 -19.26
CA ASP A 7 8.41 7.62 -17.92
C ASP A 7 8.59 6.10 -17.84
N THR A 8 7.83 5.36 -18.63
CA THR A 8 7.82 3.90 -18.65
C THR A 8 7.77 3.36 -20.08
N TYR A 9 8.09 2.08 -20.23
CA TYR A 9 7.85 1.31 -21.43
C TYR A 9 7.64 -0.17 -21.08
N ILE A 10 7.00 -0.90 -21.98
CA ILE A 10 6.90 -2.36 -21.86
C ILE A 10 8.17 -2.98 -22.44
N ASP A 11 8.87 -3.77 -21.67
CA ASP A 11 10.03 -4.53 -22.11
C ASP A 11 9.59 -5.64 -23.06
N PRO A 12 10.02 -5.64 -24.33
CA PRO A 12 9.56 -6.63 -25.30
C PRO A 12 10.01 -8.07 -24.99
N ALA A 13 11.06 -8.23 -24.18
CA ALA A 13 11.57 -9.55 -23.82
C ALA A 13 10.83 -10.19 -22.64
N SER A 14 10.42 -9.39 -21.65
CA SER A 14 9.79 -9.90 -20.41
C SER A 14 8.30 -9.55 -20.30
N GLY A 15 7.80 -8.58 -21.08
CA GLY A 15 6.44 -8.06 -20.96
C GLY A 15 6.23 -7.15 -19.76
N TYR A 16 7.26 -6.90 -18.92
CA TYR A 16 7.12 -6.04 -17.75
C TYR A 16 7.24 -4.57 -18.08
N GLN A 17 6.54 -3.75 -17.30
CA GLN A 17 6.69 -2.30 -17.34
C GLN A 17 8.02 -1.87 -16.71
N VAL A 18 8.85 -1.15 -17.46
CA VAL A 18 10.17 -0.69 -17.03
C VAL A 18 10.18 0.83 -16.91
N LEU A 19 10.62 1.33 -15.75
CA LEU A 19 10.85 2.75 -15.51
C LEU A 19 12.05 3.27 -16.30
N THR A 20 11.92 4.44 -16.91
CA THR A 20 13.04 5.13 -17.59
C THR A 20 13.91 5.87 -16.58
N SER A 21 15.13 6.25 -16.99
CA SER A 21 16.02 7.09 -16.17
C SER A 21 15.38 8.43 -15.81
N LYS A 22 14.53 8.99 -16.69
CA LYS A 22 13.78 10.23 -16.42
C LYS A 22 12.82 10.06 -15.24
N ALA A 23 12.04 8.98 -15.20
CA ALA A 23 11.16 8.69 -14.08
C ALA A 23 11.94 8.44 -12.78
N LEU A 24 13.07 7.73 -12.89
CA LEU A 24 13.93 7.44 -11.73
C LEU A 24 14.67 8.67 -11.18
N LEU A 25 14.98 9.67 -12.03
CA LEU A 25 15.60 10.94 -11.58
C LEU A 25 14.70 11.71 -10.61
N ARG A 26 13.38 11.65 -10.78
CA ARG A 26 12.45 12.31 -9.86
C ARG A 26 12.48 11.75 -8.43
N LYS A 27 13.01 10.55 -8.24
CA LYS A 27 13.17 9.94 -6.90
C LYS A 27 14.31 10.56 -6.08
N GLY A 28 15.19 11.36 -6.68
CA GLY A 28 16.28 12.07 -6.01
C GLY A 28 17.45 11.21 -5.55
N SER A 29 17.33 9.86 -5.52
CA SER A 29 18.38 8.94 -5.08
C SER A 29 18.21 7.54 -5.65
N CYS A 30 19.28 6.73 -5.61
CA CYS A 30 19.21 5.31 -5.96
C CYS A 30 18.35 4.57 -4.93
N CYS A 31 17.32 3.84 -5.40
CA CYS A 31 16.40 3.08 -4.55
C CYS A 31 16.93 1.70 -4.11
N GLY A 32 18.11 1.27 -4.56
CA GLY A 32 18.68 -0.05 -4.24
C GLY A 32 18.08 -1.24 -5.02
N ASN A 33 17.05 -1.02 -5.84
CA ASN A 33 16.27 -2.09 -6.48
C ASN A 33 16.84 -2.57 -7.83
N SER A 34 18.12 -2.35 -8.10
CA SER A 34 18.79 -2.77 -9.36
C SER A 34 18.07 -2.34 -10.65
N CYS A 35 17.42 -1.17 -10.64
CA CYS A 35 16.63 -0.67 -11.76
C CYS A 35 17.45 -0.63 -13.06
N ARG A 36 16.95 -1.19 -14.17
CA ARG A 36 17.66 -1.27 -15.47
C ARG A 36 18.23 0.07 -15.94
N HIS A 37 17.54 1.18 -15.70
CA HIS A 37 17.92 2.52 -16.13
C HIS A 37 18.24 3.45 -14.96
N CYS A 38 18.86 2.91 -13.89
CA CYS A 38 19.22 3.70 -12.72
C CYS A 38 20.14 4.89 -13.08
N PRO A 39 19.70 6.16 -12.90
CA PRO A 39 20.54 7.33 -13.21
C PRO A 39 21.62 7.61 -12.15
N TYR A 40 21.59 6.88 -11.04
CA TYR A 40 22.49 7.04 -9.89
C TYR A 40 23.60 5.98 -9.83
N GLY A 41 23.86 5.29 -10.95
CA GLY A 41 24.93 4.29 -11.04
C GLY A 41 24.77 3.09 -10.10
N HIS A 42 23.52 2.79 -9.66
CA HIS A 42 23.23 1.69 -8.73
C HIS A 42 23.98 1.78 -7.38
N ILE A 43 24.29 3.01 -6.94
CA ILE A 43 25.14 3.25 -5.76
C ILE A 43 24.63 2.56 -4.48
N ASN A 44 23.32 2.38 -4.34
CA ASN A 44 22.71 1.73 -3.18
C ASN A 44 22.37 0.24 -3.40
N VAL A 45 22.70 -0.31 -4.57
CA VAL A 45 22.47 -1.72 -4.85
C VAL A 45 23.51 -2.55 -4.13
N GLY A 46 23.04 -3.37 -3.18
CA GLY A 46 23.94 -4.21 -2.40
C GLY A 46 24.74 -3.48 -1.32
N ASP A 47 24.36 -2.24 -0.96
CA ASP A 47 25.03 -1.52 0.15
C ASP A 47 24.85 -2.31 1.46
N PRO A 48 25.96 -2.85 2.04
CA PRO A 48 25.89 -3.64 3.28
C PRO A 48 25.37 -2.85 4.48
N ASN A 49 25.50 -1.50 4.46
CA ASN A 49 25.04 -0.66 5.56
C ASN A 49 23.52 -0.49 5.52
N LEU A 50 22.92 -0.36 4.34
CA LEU A 50 21.47 -0.34 4.17
C LEU A 50 20.85 -1.69 4.56
N ILE A 51 21.48 -2.80 4.13
CA ILE A 51 21.01 -4.15 4.50
C ILE A 51 21.09 -4.35 6.02
N LYS A 52 22.16 -3.90 6.68
CA LYS A 52 22.31 -4.01 8.13
C LYS A 52 21.31 -3.15 8.93
N GLN A 53 20.81 -2.08 8.35
CA GLN A 53 19.80 -1.19 8.98
C GLN A 53 18.36 -1.64 8.69
N SER A 54 18.17 -2.58 7.77
CA SER A 54 16.85 -3.08 7.43
C SER A 54 16.36 -4.14 8.43
N ILE A 55 15.05 -4.25 8.53
CA ILE A 55 14.41 -5.37 9.23
C ILE A 55 14.72 -6.64 8.42
N ALA A 56 15.36 -7.63 9.06
CA ALA A 56 15.91 -8.81 8.37
C ALA A 56 14.83 -9.82 7.92
N GLY A 57 13.66 -9.83 8.56
CA GLY A 57 12.53 -10.71 8.24
C GLY A 57 11.22 -10.13 8.73
N PRO A 58 10.09 -10.83 8.60
CA PRO A 58 8.81 -10.33 9.08
C PRO A 58 8.81 -10.13 10.59
N VAL A 59 8.13 -9.06 11.04
CA VAL A 59 8.02 -8.70 12.46
C VAL A 59 6.57 -8.38 12.79
N LEU A 60 6.02 -9.10 13.78
CA LEU A 60 4.69 -8.81 14.35
C LEU A 60 4.83 -7.92 15.57
N MET A 61 4.11 -6.81 15.59
CA MET A 61 4.11 -5.82 16.67
C MET A 61 2.72 -5.70 17.30
N ASN A 62 2.68 -5.35 18.58
CA ASN A 62 1.46 -4.98 19.31
C ASN A 62 0.36 -6.06 19.35
N TRP A 63 0.71 -7.35 19.35
CA TRP A 63 -0.30 -8.40 19.50
C TRP A 63 -0.79 -8.45 20.96
N PRO A 64 -2.07 -8.14 21.23
CA PRO A 64 -2.58 -8.06 22.61
C PRO A 64 -3.03 -9.40 23.17
N GLY A 65 -3.04 -10.48 22.33
CA GLY A 65 -3.30 -11.66 22.86
C GLY A 65 -4.17 -12.76 22.66
N LYS A 66 -5.19 -13.29 22.66
CA LYS A 66 -5.77 -14.63 22.89
C LYS A 66 -7.01 -14.93 22.06
N ASP A 67 -7.05 -14.44 20.83
CA ASP A 67 -8.17 -14.72 19.94
C ASP A 67 -7.98 -16.08 19.25
N ARG A 68 -9.08 -16.78 18.95
CA ARG A 68 -9.03 -18.09 18.28
C ARG A 68 -8.88 -17.97 16.77
N SER A 69 -9.46 -16.91 16.18
CA SER A 69 -9.39 -16.62 14.75
C SER A 69 -9.15 -15.14 14.51
N ILE A 70 -8.47 -14.85 13.42
CA ILE A 70 -8.12 -13.49 12.99
C ILE A 70 -8.28 -13.36 11.49
N ASP A 71 -8.58 -12.15 11.04
CA ASP A 71 -8.41 -11.74 9.65
C ASP A 71 -7.08 -11.02 9.47
N VAL A 72 -6.37 -11.29 8.38
CA VAL A 72 -5.15 -10.57 8.02
C VAL A 72 -5.48 -9.59 6.91
N LEU A 73 -5.48 -8.30 7.23
CA LEU A 73 -5.73 -7.24 6.26
C LEU A 73 -4.42 -6.74 5.65
N PHE A 74 -4.27 -6.87 4.34
CA PHE A 74 -3.18 -6.27 3.59
C PHE A 74 -3.33 -4.75 3.61
N TRP A 75 -2.40 -4.12 4.35
CA TRP A 75 -2.49 -2.73 4.74
C TRP A 75 -1.52 -1.85 3.96
N SER A 76 -2.05 -0.99 3.10
CA SER A 76 -1.26 -0.01 2.35
C SER A 76 -1.14 1.35 3.05
N GLY A 77 -2.03 1.63 4.00
CA GLY A 77 -2.16 2.94 4.65
C GLY A 77 -2.95 3.97 3.84
N GLY A 78 -3.48 3.59 2.68
CA GLY A 78 -4.33 4.41 1.83
C GLY A 78 -5.82 4.24 2.13
N LYS A 79 -6.65 5.03 1.45
CA LYS A 79 -8.10 5.12 1.64
C LYS A 79 -8.84 3.77 1.54
N ASP A 80 -8.42 2.92 0.59
CA ASP A 80 -9.12 1.66 0.33
C ASP A 80 -8.85 0.63 1.43
N SER A 81 -7.62 0.57 1.94
CA SER A 81 -7.31 -0.26 3.10
C SER A 81 -8.04 0.20 4.37
N PHE A 82 -8.24 1.52 4.56
CA PHE A 82 -9.06 2.05 5.65
C PHE A 82 -10.54 1.69 5.50
N LEU A 83 -11.12 1.77 4.30
CA LEU A 83 -12.50 1.34 4.04
C LEU A 83 -12.67 -0.17 4.29
N ALA A 84 -11.70 -0.98 3.86
CA ALA A 84 -11.73 -2.41 4.13
C ALA A 84 -11.65 -2.71 5.63
N LEU A 85 -10.82 -1.98 6.38
CA LEU A 85 -10.74 -2.09 7.84
C LEU A 85 -12.08 -1.73 8.51
N ASP A 86 -12.69 -0.60 8.12
CA ASP A 86 -13.98 -0.17 8.67
C ASP A 86 -15.04 -1.25 8.51
N HIS A 87 -15.09 -1.91 7.34
CA HIS A 87 -15.98 -3.04 7.10
C HIS A 87 -15.73 -4.19 8.09
N LEU A 88 -14.49 -4.58 8.32
CA LEU A 88 -14.13 -5.66 9.25
C LEU A 88 -14.47 -5.31 10.69
N LEU A 89 -14.26 -4.06 11.10
CA LEU A 89 -14.57 -3.60 12.45
C LEU A 89 -16.09 -3.59 12.71
N GLN A 90 -16.91 -3.25 11.68
CA GLN A 90 -18.37 -3.36 11.76
C GLN A 90 -18.84 -4.81 11.92
N GLU A 91 -18.09 -5.79 11.38
CA GLU A 91 -18.33 -7.22 11.60
C GLU A 91 -17.78 -7.74 12.95
N ASN A 92 -17.20 -6.87 13.79
CA ASN A 92 -16.52 -7.23 15.05
C ASN A 92 -15.36 -8.25 14.84
N LYS A 93 -14.69 -8.21 13.71
CA LYS A 93 -13.56 -9.09 13.41
C LYS A 93 -12.30 -8.65 14.16
N LYS A 94 -11.47 -9.63 14.51
CA LYS A 94 -10.12 -9.41 15.02
C LYS A 94 -9.16 -9.31 13.85
N VAL A 95 -8.47 -8.20 13.74
CA VAL A 95 -7.67 -7.87 12.56
C VAL A 95 -6.20 -7.74 12.92
N VAL A 96 -5.35 -8.35 12.12
CA VAL A 96 -3.90 -8.09 12.06
C VAL A 96 -3.63 -7.36 10.75
N LEU A 97 -3.00 -6.19 10.81
CA LEU A 97 -2.54 -5.47 9.64
C LEU A 97 -1.25 -6.12 9.11
N LEU A 98 -1.13 -6.32 7.80
CA LEU A 98 0.07 -6.82 7.16
C LEU A 98 0.52 -5.84 6.08
N THR A 99 1.76 -5.34 6.20
CA THR A 99 2.33 -4.40 5.23
C THR A 99 3.66 -4.92 4.70
N SER A 100 3.75 -5.13 3.40
CA SER A 100 5.01 -5.37 2.71
C SER A 100 5.65 -4.06 2.27
N PHE A 101 6.97 -3.97 2.39
CA PHE A 101 7.73 -2.76 2.06
C PHE A 101 9.10 -3.11 1.49
N GLY A 102 9.66 -2.21 0.70
CA GLY A 102 11.03 -2.36 0.21
C GLY A 102 12.04 -2.28 1.35
N ALA A 103 12.77 -3.38 1.61
CA ALA A 103 13.72 -3.49 2.73
C ALA A 103 14.79 -2.38 2.72
N LEU A 104 15.23 -1.95 1.53
CA LEU A 104 16.25 -0.91 1.37
C LEU A 104 15.70 0.51 1.39
N THR A 105 14.42 0.69 1.06
CA THR A 105 13.78 2.02 0.99
C THR A 105 12.98 2.36 2.23
N SER A 106 12.60 1.35 3.02
CA SER A 106 11.65 1.47 4.13
C SER A 106 10.31 2.09 3.71
N ARG A 107 9.89 1.84 2.46
CA ARG A 107 8.66 2.38 1.89
C ARG A 107 7.75 1.27 1.35
N VAL A 108 6.45 1.45 1.52
CA VAL A 108 5.43 0.64 0.87
C VAL A 108 5.55 0.87 -0.63
N SER A 109 5.68 -0.22 -1.40
CA SER A 109 5.80 -0.16 -2.85
C SER A 109 4.56 0.52 -3.45
N ILE A 110 4.73 1.24 -4.57
CA ILE A 110 3.67 1.96 -5.29
C ILE A 110 3.18 3.20 -4.53
N GLN A 111 2.63 3.06 -3.30
CA GLN A 111 2.13 4.18 -2.51
C GLN A 111 3.22 5.14 -2.01
N ASP A 112 4.47 4.71 -2.03
CA ASP A 112 5.63 5.49 -1.56
C ASP A 112 5.53 6.00 -0.10
N ILE A 113 4.74 5.31 0.73
CA ILE A 113 4.54 5.62 2.15
C ILE A 113 5.67 5.01 2.98
N HIS A 114 6.32 5.81 3.82
CA HIS A 114 7.34 5.30 4.74
C HIS A 114 6.72 4.45 5.85
N ILE A 115 7.34 3.30 6.21
CA ILE A 115 6.83 2.36 7.23
C ILE A 115 6.60 2.99 8.60
N LYS A 116 7.29 4.10 8.93
CA LYS A 116 7.02 4.88 10.15
C LYS A 116 5.58 5.41 10.20
N ASN A 117 5.02 5.82 9.06
CA ASN A 117 3.63 6.27 8.98
C ASN A 117 2.66 5.09 9.14
N ILE A 118 2.99 3.94 8.56
CA ILE A 118 2.24 2.70 8.74
C ILE A 118 2.22 2.27 10.21
N ALA A 119 3.37 2.29 10.89
CA ALA A 119 3.46 1.96 12.32
C ALA A 119 2.62 2.92 13.18
N LYS A 120 2.69 4.24 12.91
CA LYS A 120 1.85 5.23 13.59
C LYS A 120 0.34 5.01 13.33
N GLN A 121 -0.05 4.63 12.11
CA GLN A 121 -1.45 4.29 11.82
C GLN A 121 -1.90 3.10 12.65
N ALA A 122 -1.11 2.02 12.71
CA ALA A 122 -1.43 0.84 13.52
C ALA A 122 -1.54 1.17 15.00
N GLU A 123 -0.64 2.02 15.52
CA GLU A 123 -0.69 2.52 16.90
C GLU A 123 -1.96 3.34 17.17
N PHE A 124 -2.30 4.28 16.29
CA PHE A 124 -3.54 5.07 16.38
C PHE A 124 -4.79 4.20 16.38
N LEU A 125 -4.81 3.17 15.53
CA LEU A 125 -5.91 2.22 15.43
C LEU A 125 -5.93 1.20 16.57
N ASN A 126 -4.88 1.16 17.38
CA ASN A 126 -4.65 0.13 18.40
C ASN A 126 -4.78 -1.30 17.84
N LEU A 127 -4.18 -1.52 16.66
CA LEU A 127 -4.18 -2.81 15.97
C LEU A 127 -2.77 -3.38 15.86
N PRO A 128 -2.64 -4.72 15.90
CA PRO A 128 -1.37 -5.39 15.61
C PRO A 128 -0.97 -5.20 14.16
N LEU A 129 0.35 -5.08 13.94
CA LEU A 129 0.94 -4.85 12.62
C LEU A 129 2.06 -5.86 12.36
N CYS A 130 1.96 -6.57 11.25
CA CYS A 130 3.06 -7.37 10.71
C CYS A 130 3.73 -6.61 9.57
N LEU A 131 5.01 -6.28 9.73
CA LEU A 131 5.87 -5.65 8.72
C LEU A 131 6.67 -6.72 7.98
N VAL A 132 6.62 -6.72 6.65
CA VAL A 132 7.25 -7.73 5.78
C VAL A 132 8.28 -7.04 4.88
N PRO A 133 9.59 -7.15 5.15
CA PRO A 133 10.60 -6.59 4.28
C PRO A 133 10.74 -7.41 3.00
N LEU A 134 10.69 -6.71 1.86
CA LEU A 134 10.95 -7.29 0.54
C LEU A 134 12.35 -6.90 0.09
N PHE A 135 13.26 -7.86 0.05
CA PHE A 135 14.61 -7.66 -0.48
C PHE A 135 14.63 -7.79 -2.01
N PRO A 136 15.58 -7.17 -2.70
CA PRO A 136 15.79 -7.43 -4.12
C PRO A 136 15.97 -8.93 -4.37
N ASN A 137 15.33 -9.45 -5.41
CA ASN A 137 15.38 -10.86 -5.84
C ASN A 137 14.75 -11.88 -4.86
N THR A 138 14.02 -11.46 -3.84
CA THR A 138 13.19 -12.38 -3.06
C THR A 138 11.83 -12.58 -3.73
N ASP A 139 11.31 -13.80 -3.60
CA ASP A 139 9.97 -14.11 -4.06
C ASP A 139 8.92 -13.49 -3.13
N TYR A 140 7.99 -12.72 -3.70
CA TYR A 140 6.93 -12.05 -2.95
C TYR A 140 6.05 -13.06 -2.19
N LYS A 141 5.64 -14.15 -2.88
CA LYS A 141 4.77 -15.17 -2.29
C LYS A 141 5.42 -15.80 -1.07
N SER A 142 6.69 -16.18 -1.18
CA SER A 142 7.45 -16.78 -0.08
C SER A 142 7.59 -15.83 1.11
N SER A 143 7.89 -14.54 0.85
CA SER A 143 8.01 -13.52 1.91
C SER A 143 6.69 -13.30 2.66
N ILE A 144 5.56 -13.28 1.94
CA ILE A 144 4.24 -13.17 2.57
C ILE A 144 3.89 -14.44 3.33
N GLN A 145 4.19 -15.64 2.79
CA GLN A 145 3.91 -16.89 3.48
C GLN A 145 4.67 -16.97 4.81
N GLU A 146 5.95 -16.59 4.83
CA GLU A 146 6.74 -16.52 6.06
C GLU A 146 6.09 -15.59 7.10
N ALA A 147 5.54 -14.46 6.67
CA ALA A 147 4.82 -13.55 7.56
C ALA A 147 3.51 -14.15 8.10
N LEU A 148 2.74 -14.85 7.26
CA LEU A 148 1.51 -15.53 7.70
C LEU A 148 1.81 -16.66 8.69
N ASP A 149 2.88 -17.42 8.47
CA ASP A 149 3.34 -18.47 9.38
C ASP A 149 3.80 -17.86 10.71
N LEU A 150 4.52 -16.73 10.67
CA LEU A 150 4.92 -15.97 11.86
C LEU A 150 3.68 -15.50 12.65
N ILE A 151 2.70 -14.90 11.97
CA ILE A 151 1.46 -14.43 12.60
C ILE A 151 0.77 -15.61 13.30
N SER A 152 0.53 -16.72 12.59
CA SER A 152 -0.12 -17.90 13.16
C SER A 152 0.64 -18.46 14.37
N THR A 153 1.96 -18.54 14.28
CA THR A 153 2.81 -19.07 15.36
C THR A 153 2.82 -18.16 16.59
N GLN A 154 3.00 -16.84 16.40
CA GLN A 154 3.09 -15.90 17.53
C GLN A 154 1.75 -15.62 18.18
N THR A 155 0.66 -15.64 17.41
CA THR A 155 -0.68 -15.39 17.93
C THR A 155 -1.32 -16.64 18.50
N GLY A 156 -0.97 -17.81 17.98
CA GLY A 156 -1.67 -19.07 18.23
C GLY A 156 -3.09 -19.09 17.62
N ALA A 157 -3.43 -18.09 16.80
CA ALA A 157 -4.74 -17.94 16.17
C ALA A 157 -4.75 -18.56 14.76
N TYR A 158 -5.92 -19.04 14.37
CA TYR A 158 -6.18 -19.43 12.99
C TYR A 158 -6.45 -18.18 12.13
N ILE A 159 -5.80 -18.09 10.97
CA ILE A 159 -6.09 -17.05 9.97
C ILE A 159 -7.34 -17.47 9.21
N GLU A 160 -8.45 -16.76 9.45
CA GLU A 160 -9.75 -17.04 8.83
C GLU A 160 -9.77 -16.56 7.38
N ARG A 161 -9.35 -15.30 7.15
CA ARG A 161 -9.37 -14.67 5.82
C ARG A 161 -8.11 -13.84 5.59
N LEU A 162 -7.66 -13.80 4.33
CA LEU A 162 -6.78 -12.74 3.83
C LEU A 162 -7.65 -11.67 3.17
N VAL A 163 -7.54 -10.45 3.65
CA VAL A 163 -8.43 -9.34 3.27
C VAL A 163 -7.67 -8.30 2.48
N PHE A 164 -8.30 -7.80 1.40
CA PHE A 164 -7.72 -6.82 0.49
C PHE A 164 -8.73 -5.73 0.16
N GLY A 165 -8.24 -4.50 -0.02
CA GLY A 165 -9.04 -3.35 -0.43
C GLY A 165 -9.22 -3.21 -1.95
N ASP A 166 -9.21 -4.32 -2.69
CA ASP A 166 -9.40 -4.30 -4.15
C ASP A 166 -10.83 -3.89 -4.51
N LEU A 167 -11.00 -3.03 -5.53
CA LEU A 167 -12.31 -2.48 -5.90
C LEU A 167 -12.98 -3.21 -7.07
N HIS A 168 -12.31 -3.43 -8.20
CA HIS A 168 -12.94 -4.04 -9.37
C HIS A 168 -11.99 -4.83 -10.30
N LEU A 169 -10.69 -4.88 -10.01
CA LEU A 169 -9.72 -5.56 -10.87
C LEU A 169 -9.79 -7.08 -10.70
N GLN A 170 -10.67 -7.73 -11.46
CA GLN A 170 -10.93 -9.17 -11.39
C GLN A 170 -9.65 -10.02 -11.55
N SER A 171 -8.73 -9.62 -12.41
CA SER A 171 -7.46 -10.32 -12.61
C SER A 171 -6.59 -10.34 -11.35
N ILE A 172 -6.58 -9.23 -10.59
CA ILE A 172 -5.84 -9.14 -9.32
C ILE A 172 -6.51 -10.02 -8.27
N ARG A 173 -7.84 -9.97 -8.16
CA ARG A 173 -8.58 -10.83 -7.23
C ARG A 173 -8.36 -12.31 -7.53
N GLN A 174 -8.42 -12.71 -8.79
CA GLN A 174 -8.16 -14.09 -9.20
C GLN A 174 -6.72 -14.51 -8.88
N TRP A 175 -5.74 -13.64 -9.19
CA TRP A 175 -4.35 -13.90 -8.84
C TRP A 175 -4.15 -14.14 -7.34
N ARG A 176 -4.86 -13.43 -6.46
CA ARG A 176 -4.78 -13.66 -5.02
C ARG A 176 -5.33 -15.03 -4.62
N VAL A 177 -6.47 -15.43 -5.19
CA VAL A 177 -7.05 -16.78 -4.97
C VAL A 177 -6.09 -17.87 -5.41
N ASP A 178 -5.48 -17.72 -6.58
CA ASP A 178 -4.55 -18.70 -7.13
C ASP A 178 -3.22 -18.73 -6.34
N THR A 179 -2.82 -17.61 -5.79
CA THR A 179 -1.56 -17.49 -5.03
C THR A 179 -1.65 -18.13 -3.65
N TRP A 180 -2.77 -17.94 -2.95
CA TRP A 180 -2.99 -18.47 -1.60
C TRP A 180 -4.26 -19.34 -1.51
N PRO A 181 -4.30 -20.50 -2.20
CA PRO A 181 -5.49 -21.36 -2.26
C PRO A 181 -5.87 -21.98 -0.91
N GLN A 182 -4.96 -21.96 0.06
CA GLN A 182 -5.18 -22.46 1.42
C GLN A 182 -5.93 -21.48 2.33
N TYR A 183 -6.08 -20.21 1.91
CA TYR A 183 -6.78 -19.18 2.67
C TYR A 183 -8.05 -18.71 1.97
N SER A 184 -9.05 -18.31 2.74
CA SER A 184 -10.21 -17.59 2.19
C SER A 184 -9.79 -16.16 1.82
N ILE A 185 -9.99 -15.77 0.55
CA ILE A 185 -9.73 -14.41 0.06
C ILE A 185 -11.01 -13.60 0.20
N PHE A 186 -10.92 -12.47 0.90
CA PHE A 186 -12.04 -11.56 1.10
C PHE A 186 -11.72 -10.15 0.62
N THR A 187 -12.57 -9.61 -0.22
CA THR A 187 -12.45 -8.28 -0.83
C THR A 187 -13.74 -7.50 -0.57
N PRO A 188 -13.89 -6.87 0.62
CA PRO A 188 -15.16 -6.28 1.06
C PRO A 188 -15.63 -5.10 0.19
N LEU A 189 -14.74 -4.51 -0.59
CA LEU A 189 -15.03 -3.35 -1.42
C LEU A 189 -15.29 -3.72 -2.89
N PHE A 190 -15.13 -5.02 -3.23
CA PHE A 190 -15.16 -5.47 -4.61
C PHE A 190 -16.56 -5.30 -5.23
N ASP A 191 -16.61 -4.66 -6.41
CA ASP A 191 -17.84 -4.30 -7.13
C ASP A 191 -18.83 -3.43 -6.34
N VAL A 192 -18.39 -2.78 -5.24
CA VAL A 192 -19.20 -1.78 -4.54
C VAL A 192 -19.20 -0.47 -5.34
N PRO A 193 -20.37 0.12 -5.64
CA PRO A 193 -20.45 1.38 -6.37
C PRO A 193 -19.61 2.50 -5.72
N TYR A 194 -18.88 3.27 -6.53
CA TYR A 194 -18.00 4.34 -6.06
C TYR A 194 -18.71 5.38 -5.18
N GLU A 195 -19.94 5.74 -5.53
CA GLU A 195 -20.75 6.65 -4.71
C GLU A 195 -20.90 6.16 -3.26
N LYS A 196 -21.10 4.85 -3.09
CA LYS A 196 -21.22 4.24 -1.77
C LYS A 196 -19.86 4.21 -1.05
N LEU A 197 -18.77 3.88 -1.78
CA LEU A 197 -17.41 3.90 -1.22
C LEU A 197 -17.02 5.30 -0.76
N LEU A 198 -17.23 6.31 -1.61
CA LEU A 198 -16.95 7.71 -1.29
C LEU A 198 -17.80 8.21 -0.11
N SER A 199 -19.11 7.92 -0.11
CA SER A 199 -19.97 8.27 1.04
C SER A 199 -19.47 7.66 2.34
N ASN A 200 -19.05 6.39 2.33
CA ASN A 200 -18.49 5.73 3.51
C ASN A 200 -17.14 6.34 3.91
N LEU A 201 -16.29 6.68 2.93
CA LEU A 201 -15.00 7.31 3.18
C LEU A 201 -15.14 8.66 3.88
N TRP A 202 -16.08 9.52 3.42
CA TRP A 202 -16.33 10.81 4.05
C TRP A 202 -16.89 10.67 5.47
N LYS A 203 -17.75 9.69 5.70
CA LYS A 203 -18.24 9.36 7.06
C LYS A 203 -17.10 8.90 7.97
N LEU A 204 -16.24 8.00 7.48
CA LEU A 204 -15.10 7.47 8.22
C LEU A 204 -14.12 8.60 8.56
N GLN A 205 -13.79 9.45 7.58
CA GLN A 205 -12.93 10.61 7.74
C GLN A 205 -13.45 11.55 8.85
N LYS A 206 -14.75 11.83 8.84
CA LYS A 206 -15.39 12.69 9.85
C LYS A 206 -15.42 12.03 11.23
N ASN A 207 -15.83 10.76 11.31
CA ASN A 207 -16.01 10.06 12.57
C ASN A 207 -14.70 9.84 13.34
N MET A 208 -13.60 9.62 12.61
CA MET A 208 -12.29 9.35 13.19
C MET A 208 -11.34 10.57 13.14
N ASP A 209 -11.85 11.75 12.72
CA ASP A 209 -11.05 12.97 12.53
C ASP A 209 -9.79 12.72 11.67
N LEU A 210 -9.99 12.04 10.54
CA LEU A 210 -8.91 11.71 9.62
C LEU A 210 -8.70 12.77 8.55
N GLU A 211 -7.50 12.82 8.03
CA GLU A 211 -7.16 13.50 6.79
C GLU A 211 -6.66 12.48 5.76
N ILE A 212 -7.03 12.69 4.51
CA ILE A 212 -6.59 11.90 3.37
C ILE A 212 -5.83 12.82 2.44
N THR A 213 -4.59 12.46 2.14
CA THR A 213 -3.75 13.23 1.22
C THR A 213 -3.19 12.35 0.12
N LEU A 214 -2.75 12.96 -0.96
CA LEU A 214 -2.01 12.25 -2.00
C LEU A 214 -0.64 11.85 -1.43
N SER A 215 -0.25 10.60 -1.61
CA SER A 215 1.09 10.08 -1.30
C SER A 215 1.99 10.03 -2.54
N THR A 216 1.40 10.18 -3.73
CA THR A 216 2.07 10.37 -5.01
C THR A 216 1.42 11.54 -5.74
N GLU A 217 2.15 12.15 -6.68
CA GLU A 217 1.64 13.27 -7.47
C GLU A 217 0.51 12.87 -8.40
N LEU A 218 -0.42 13.78 -8.64
CA LEU A 218 -1.49 13.66 -9.62
C LEU A 218 -1.37 14.75 -10.67
N THR A 219 -1.41 14.37 -11.94
CA THR A 219 -1.41 15.32 -13.06
C THR A 219 -2.82 15.43 -13.63
N LEU A 220 -3.41 16.61 -13.51
CA LEU A 220 -4.61 17.03 -14.23
C LEU A 220 -4.20 17.80 -15.49
N PRO A 221 -5.12 18.04 -16.48
CA PRO A 221 -4.78 18.71 -17.73
C PRO A 221 -4.05 20.05 -17.59
N ASP A 222 -4.44 20.88 -16.62
CA ASP A 222 -3.91 22.23 -16.41
C ASP A 222 -3.23 22.40 -15.04
N GLU A 223 -3.11 21.35 -14.24
CA GLU A 223 -2.64 21.40 -12.86
C GLU A 223 -1.88 20.15 -12.45
N VAL A 224 -0.78 20.32 -11.70
CA VAL A 224 -0.11 19.23 -11.00
C VAL A 224 -0.39 19.37 -9.51
N LEU A 225 -1.06 18.37 -8.94
CA LEU A 225 -1.27 18.29 -7.49
C LEU A 225 -0.11 17.55 -6.85
N PRO A 226 0.66 18.21 -5.96
CA PRO A 226 1.82 17.60 -5.34
C PRO A 226 1.43 16.57 -4.27
N THR A 227 2.38 15.72 -3.92
CA THR A 227 2.31 14.90 -2.70
C THR A 227 1.94 15.76 -1.50
N GLY A 228 0.99 15.32 -0.69
CA GLY A 228 0.44 16.06 0.45
C GLY A 228 -0.81 16.89 0.13
N ALA A 229 -1.20 17.04 -1.14
CA ALA A 229 -2.48 17.66 -1.49
C ALA A 229 -3.65 16.85 -0.90
N SER A 230 -4.68 17.55 -0.41
CA SER A 230 -5.82 16.91 0.25
C SER A 230 -6.73 16.21 -0.77
N TYR A 231 -7.13 14.97 -0.47
CA TYR A 231 -8.16 14.25 -1.20
C TYR A 231 -9.53 14.63 -0.64
N THR A 232 -10.30 15.39 -1.42
CA THR A 232 -11.56 16.03 -1.01
C THR A 232 -12.69 15.72 -2.00
N GLU A 233 -13.93 16.05 -1.63
CA GLU A 233 -15.09 15.96 -2.53
C GLU A 233 -14.89 16.84 -3.78
N ASP A 234 -14.32 18.05 -3.63
CA ASP A 234 -14.01 18.95 -4.74
C ASP A 234 -12.98 18.33 -5.70
N LEU A 235 -11.97 17.62 -5.17
CA LEU A 235 -11.01 16.91 -6.00
C LEU A 235 -11.68 15.76 -6.74
N VAL A 236 -12.55 14.99 -6.08
CA VAL A 236 -13.31 13.90 -6.71
C VAL A 236 -14.15 14.42 -7.87
N GLN A 237 -14.83 15.57 -7.69
CA GLN A 237 -15.58 16.21 -8.77
C GLN A 237 -14.67 16.61 -9.94
N LYS A 238 -13.53 17.26 -9.67
CA LYS A 238 -12.54 17.61 -10.72
C LYS A 238 -12.03 16.39 -11.48
N LEU A 239 -11.77 15.27 -10.79
CA LEU A 239 -11.35 14.02 -11.43
C LEU A 239 -12.41 13.51 -12.40
N GLN A 240 -13.67 13.48 -11.98
CA GLN A 240 -14.81 13.06 -12.81
C GLN A 240 -15.01 13.96 -14.02
N GLU A 241 -14.91 15.28 -13.85
CA GLU A 241 -14.99 16.26 -14.94
C GLU A 241 -13.88 16.07 -16.00
N ASN A 242 -12.72 15.53 -15.59
CA ASN A 242 -11.59 15.23 -16.45
C ASN A 242 -11.52 13.76 -16.90
N ASN A 243 -12.57 12.96 -16.69
CA ASN A 243 -12.65 11.54 -17.01
C ASN A 243 -11.52 10.71 -16.37
N LEU A 244 -11.04 11.12 -15.19
CA LEU A 244 -10.10 10.37 -14.37
C LEU A 244 -10.83 9.54 -13.32
N ASP A 245 -10.21 8.43 -12.91
CA ASP A 245 -10.82 7.58 -11.90
C ASP A 245 -10.78 8.24 -10.53
N ALA A 246 -11.96 8.50 -9.97
CA ALA A 246 -12.10 9.14 -8.65
C ALA A 246 -11.49 8.33 -7.51
N MET A 247 -11.35 6.99 -7.69
CA MET A 247 -10.75 6.10 -6.70
C MET A 247 -9.29 5.75 -7.02
N PHE A 248 -8.71 6.28 -8.13
CA PHE A 248 -7.33 6.08 -8.56
C PHE A 248 -6.95 4.63 -8.92
N GLU A 249 -7.91 3.83 -9.36
CA GLU A 249 -7.66 2.41 -9.70
C GLU A 249 -6.83 2.23 -10.97
N ASN A 250 -6.75 3.26 -11.82
CA ASN A 250 -5.89 3.25 -13.00
C ASN A 250 -4.47 3.77 -12.73
N GLY A 251 -4.13 4.03 -11.46
CA GLY A 251 -2.82 4.48 -11.05
C GLY A 251 -2.57 5.98 -11.21
N GLU A 252 -3.63 6.80 -11.25
CA GLU A 252 -3.54 8.27 -11.34
C GLU A 252 -2.78 8.85 -10.15
N ALA A 253 -3.07 8.38 -8.95
CA ALA A 253 -2.39 8.75 -7.71
C ALA A 253 -2.57 7.67 -6.64
N HIS A 254 -1.91 7.86 -5.49
CA HIS A 254 -2.12 7.06 -4.29
C HIS A 254 -2.38 7.96 -3.10
N THR A 255 -2.92 7.40 -2.02
CA THR A 255 -3.32 8.17 -0.85
C THR A 255 -2.66 7.69 0.43
N LEU A 256 -2.49 8.60 1.37
CA LEU A 256 -2.12 8.37 2.76
C LEU A 256 -3.24 8.89 3.66
N VAL A 257 -3.70 8.06 4.59
CA VAL A 257 -4.70 8.44 5.59
C VAL A 257 -4.02 8.61 6.94
N PHE A 258 -4.34 9.69 7.66
CA PHE A 258 -3.79 9.92 9.00
C PHE A 258 -4.72 10.80 9.85
N PRO A 259 -4.63 10.72 11.19
CA PRO A 259 -5.36 11.60 12.08
C PRO A 259 -4.95 13.07 11.89
N ARG A 260 -5.90 13.99 11.86
CA ARG A 260 -5.60 15.44 11.71
C ARG A 260 -4.69 15.98 12.81
N THR A 261 -4.72 15.32 13.97
CA THR A 261 -3.84 15.69 15.10
C THR A 261 -2.36 15.55 14.78
N TRP A 262 -1.96 14.71 13.79
CA TRP A 262 -0.55 14.55 13.43
C TRP A 262 0.05 15.78 12.74
N LYS A 263 -0.75 16.62 12.07
CA LYS A 263 -0.28 17.88 11.47
C LYS A 263 0.31 18.89 12.48
N LYS A 264 0.00 18.71 13.77
CA LYS A 264 0.54 19.57 14.82
C LYS A 264 1.99 19.24 15.19
N TYR A 265 2.55 18.16 14.64
CA TYR A 265 3.88 17.64 14.99
C TYR A 265 4.80 17.46 13.76
N GLN A 266 4.39 17.96 12.60
CA GLN A 266 5.21 18.11 11.40
C GLN A 266 5.73 19.54 11.29
#